data_7005cd7264790fd0281e87b447cb50a8
#
_entry.id   7005cd7264790fd0281e87b447cb50a8
#
_cell.length_a   1.000
_cell.length_b   1.000
_cell.length_c   1.000
_cell.angle_alpha   90.00
_cell.angle_beta   90.00
_cell.angle_gamma   90.00
#
_symmetry.space_group_name_H-M   'P 1'
#
loop_
_entity.id
_entity.type
_entity.pdbx_description
1 polymer ?
#
loop_
_entity_poly.entity_id
_entity_poly.type
_entity_poly.pdbx_seq_one_letter_code
_entity_poly.pdbx_strand_id
1 'polypeptide(L)'
;LHIGHLCGVMILRHFQRCGHKPLALIGGATGMIGDPSGKSAERNLLDEETLRHNQACIKKQLAKFLDFESDAPNRAELVNNYDWMKEFTFLDFAREVGKHITVNYMMAKESVKKRLNGEARDGLSFTEFTYQLLQGYDFLHLYETKGCKLQMGGSDQWGNITTGTELIRRTNGGEAYALTCPLITKADGGKFGKTESGNIWLDPRYTSPYKFYQFWLNVSDADAERYIKIFTSLDKAEIDGLIAEHNEAPHLRVLQKRCL
;
A
#
# COMPACT_ATOMS: atom_id res chain seq x y z
N LEU A 1 -0.28 3.17 -11.05
CA LEU A 1 0.56 3.40 -9.87
C LEU A 1 1.53 4.55 -10.13
N HIS A 2 1.95 5.23 -9.08
CA HIS A 2 3.00 6.23 -9.11
C HIS A 2 4.13 5.85 -8.14
N ILE A 3 5.25 6.56 -8.22
CA ILE A 3 6.48 6.26 -7.46
C ILE A 3 6.26 6.14 -5.94
N GLY A 4 5.30 6.87 -5.37
CA GLY A 4 4.96 6.77 -3.95
C GLY A 4 4.46 5.39 -3.52
N HIS A 5 3.92 4.58 -4.43
CA HIS A 5 3.50 3.21 -4.15
C HIS A 5 4.67 2.23 -4.12
N LEU A 6 5.83 2.60 -4.69
CA LEU A 6 6.99 1.70 -4.78
C LEU A 6 7.50 1.26 -3.42
N CYS A 7 7.36 2.07 -2.37
CA CYS A 7 7.80 1.67 -1.03
C CYS A 7 7.12 0.36 -0.59
N GLY A 8 5.80 0.30 -0.68
CA GLY A 8 5.04 -0.92 -0.36
C GLY A 8 5.38 -2.08 -1.30
N VAL A 9 5.56 -1.81 -2.60
CA VAL A 9 5.94 -2.83 -3.58
C VAL A 9 7.33 -3.39 -3.29
N MET A 10 8.30 -2.55 -2.91
CA MET A 10 9.65 -2.99 -2.56
C MET A 10 9.67 -3.84 -1.29
N ILE A 11 8.83 -3.54 -0.30
CA ILE A 11 8.69 -4.41 0.88
C ILE A 11 8.19 -5.80 0.46
N LEU A 12 7.13 -5.89 -0.35
CA LEU A 12 6.65 -7.17 -0.87
C LEU A 12 7.74 -7.92 -1.65
N ARG A 13 8.53 -7.20 -2.47
CA ARG A 13 9.67 -7.77 -3.20
C ARG A 13 10.73 -8.35 -2.27
N HIS A 14 11.09 -7.63 -1.19
CA HIS A 14 12.04 -8.14 -0.22
C HIS A 14 11.53 -9.41 0.48
N PHE A 15 10.25 -9.44 0.88
CA PHE A 15 9.64 -10.64 1.44
C PHE A 15 9.66 -11.80 0.42
N GLN A 16 9.36 -11.55 -0.86
CA GLN A 16 9.44 -12.59 -1.87
C GLN A 16 10.87 -13.12 -2.04
N ARG A 17 11.87 -12.26 -2.07
CA ARG A 17 13.30 -12.67 -2.15
C ARG A 17 13.74 -13.50 -0.94
N CYS A 18 13.12 -13.30 0.21
CA CYS A 18 13.36 -14.08 1.42
C CYS A 18 12.52 -15.35 1.52
N GLY A 19 11.85 -15.76 0.44
CA GLY A 19 11.09 -17.02 0.36
C GLY A 19 9.62 -16.91 0.78
N HIS A 20 9.12 -15.74 1.15
CA HIS A 20 7.71 -15.54 1.47
C HIS A 20 6.88 -15.36 0.20
N LYS A 21 5.62 -15.81 0.23
CA LYS A 21 4.67 -15.67 -0.87
C LYS A 21 3.87 -14.36 -0.72
N PRO A 22 4.10 -13.33 -1.56
CA PRO A 22 3.30 -12.12 -1.53
C PRO A 22 1.89 -12.36 -2.08
N LEU A 23 0.89 -11.81 -1.38
CA LEU A 23 -0.47 -11.66 -1.89
C LEU A 23 -0.68 -10.16 -2.22
N ALA A 24 -0.71 -9.84 -3.51
CA ALA A 24 -0.96 -8.46 -3.95
C ALA A 24 -2.47 -8.24 -4.00
N LEU A 25 -3.02 -7.61 -2.95
CA LEU A 25 -4.44 -7.35 -2.82
C LEU A 25 -4.86 -6.11 -3.62
N ILE A 26 -5.81 -6.31 -4.53
CA ILE A 26 -6.50 -5.24 -5.25
C ILE A 26 -7.85 -4.99 -4.57
N GLY A 27 -8.07 -3.73 -4.21
CA GLY A 27 -9.30 -3.30 -3.57
C GLY A 27 -10.43 -3.05 -4.59
N GLY A 28 -10.93 -4.09 -5.26
CA GLY A 28 -12.06 -3.98 -6.16
C GLY A 28 -13.33 -3.51 -5.43
N ALA A 29 -13.77 -4.24 -4.41
CA ALA A 29 -14.94 -3.86 -3.60
C ALA A 29 -14.67 -2.55 -2.84
N THR A 30 -13.54 -2.42 -2.19
CA THR A 30 -13.18 -1.21 -1.43
C THR A 30 -12.94 -0.01 -2.33
N GLY A 31 -12.58 -0.21 -3.60
CA GLY A 31 -12.53 0.84 -4.62
C GLY A 31 -13.90 1.41 -4.99
N MET A 32 -14.97 0.62 -4.82
CA MET A 32 -16.36 1.09 -5.00
C MET A 32 -16.84 1.97 -3.84
N ILE A 33 -16.21 1.88 -2.68
CA ILE A 33 -16.60 2.60 -1.46
C ILE A 33 -15.66 3.78 -1.21
N GLY A 34 -14.36 3.58 -1.34
CA GLY A 34 -13.32 4.58 -1.10
C GLY A 34 -12.79 4.62 0.32
N ASP A 35 -11.46 4.54 0.45
CA ASP A 35 -10.75 4.62 1.74
C ASP A 35 -10.78 6.05 2.29
N PRO A 36 -11.33 6.28 3.51
CA PRO A 36 -11.34 7.59 4.14
C PRO A 36 -9.99 8.00 4.73
N SER A 37 -9.03 7.07 4.85
CA SER A 37 -7.73 7.32 5.49
C SER A 37 -6.96 8.45 4.80
N GLY A 38 -6.64 9.50 5.55
CA GLY A 38 -5.87 10.65 5.06
C GLY A 38 -6.59 11.56 4.07
N LYS A 39 -7.93 11.51 3.97
CA LYS A 39 -8.74 12.31 3.03
C LYS A 39 -9.87 13.05 3.71
N SER A 40 -10.27 14.16 3.07
CA SER A 40 -11.33 15.07 3.54
C SER A 40 -12.60 15.02 2.69
N ALA A 41 -12.64 14.26 1.58
CA ALA A 41 -13.78 14.18 0.67
C ALA A 41 -14.07 12.74 0.21
N GLU A 42 -15.35 12.44 -0.01
CA GLU A 42 -15.85 11.15 -0.52
C GLU A 42 -15.39 10.91 -1.98
N ARG A 43 -15.21 9.65 -2.37
CA ARG A 43 -14.78 9.27 -3.72
C ARG A 43 -15.96 8.95 -4.64
N ASN A 44 -15.76 9.17 -5.94
CA ASN A 44 -16.66 8.66 -6.97
C ASN A 44 -16.61 7.12 -7.00
N LEU A 45 -17.79 6.52 -7.06
CA LEU A 45 -17.95 5.08 -7.18
C LEU A 45 -17.54 4.61 -8.58
N LEU A 46 -16.85 3.46 -8.65
CA LEU A 46 -16.43 2.85 -9.91
C LEU A 46 -17.35 1.66 -10.27
N ASP A 47 -17.59 1.43 -11.55
CA ASP A 47 -18.26 0.24 -12.04
C ASP A 47 -17.31 -0.97 -12.13
N GLU A 48 -17.87 -2.18 -12.29
CA GLU A 48 -17.08 -3.42 -12.31
C GLU A 48 -16.13 -3.49 -13.52
N GLU A 49 -16.53 -3.01 -14.68
CA GLU A 49 -15.69 -3.02 -15.89
C GLU A 49 -14.43 -2.18 -15.67
N THR A 50 -14.60 -0.97 -15.17
CA THR A 50 -13.49 -0.07 -14.81
C THR A 50 -12.58 -0.70 -13.75
N LEU A 51 -13.15 -1.38 -12.75
CA LEU A 51 -12.37 -2.06 -11.71
C LEU A 51 -11.52 -3.20 -12.30
N ARG A 52 -12.08 -4.04 -13.16
CA ARG A 52 -11.35 -5.14 -13.82
C ARG A 52 -10.26 -4.61 -14.75
N HIS A 53 -10.53 -3.52 -15.48
CA HIS A 53 -9.52 -2.84 -16.30
C HIS A 53 -8.37 -2.32 -15.42
N ASN A 54 -8.69 -1.63 -14.34
CA ASN A 54 -7.69 -1.10 -13.40
C ASN A 54 -6.86 -2.23 -12.77
N GLN A 55 -7.49 -3.35 -12.40
CA GLN A 55 -6.81 -4.54 -11.87
C GLN A 55 -5.77 -5.07 -12.86
N ALA A 56 -6.14 -5.24 -14.13
CA ALA A 56 -5.24 -5.70 -15.17
C ALA A 56 -4.05 -4.73 -15.39
N CYS A 57 -4.32 -3.44 -15.38
CA CYS A 57 -3.28 -2.41 -15.51
C CYS A 57 -2.31 -2.41 -14.31
N ILE A 58 -2.83 -2.57 -13.09
CA ILE A 58 -2.00 -2.65 -11.87
C ILE A 58 -1.14 -3.91 -11.90
N LYS A 59 -1.71 -5.07 -12.28
CA LYS A 59 -0.96 -6.34 -12.41
C LYS A 59 0.27 -6.17 -13.30
N LYS A 60 0.10 -5.58 -14.49
CA LYS A 60 1.21 -5.34 -15.43
C LYS A 60 2.33 -4.48 -14.82
N GLN A 61 1.99 -3.53 -13.97
CA GLN A 61 2.97 -2.69 -13.30
C GLN A 61 3.68 -3.45 -12.17
N LEU A 62 2.94 -4.21 -11.37
CA LEU A 62 3.50 -5.02 -10.27
C LEU A 62 4.41 -6.14 -10.78
N ALA A 63 4.09 -6.73 -11.93
CA ALA A 63 4.89 -7.80 -12.55
C ALA A 63 6.32 -7.37 -12.93
N LYS A 64 6.63 -6.08 -12.93
CA LYS A 64 8.00 -5.57 -13.08
C LYS A 64 8.85 -5.76 -11.80
N PHE A 65 8.21 -5.94 -10.66
CA PHE A 65 8.86 -5.98 -9.34
C PHE A 65 8.69 -7.33 -8.63
N LEU A 66 7.56 -7.99 -8.85
CA LEU A 66 7.19 -9.25 -8.22
C LEU A 66 7.09 -10.34 -9.29
N ASP A 67 7.55 -11.52 -8.92
CA ASP A 67 7.40 -12.69 -9.75
C ASP A 67 6.00 -13.32 -9.57
N PHE A 68 5.18 -13.27 -10.62
CA PHE A 68 3.84 -13.85 -10.68
C PHE A 68 3.78 -15.11 -11.56
N GLU A 69 4.85 -15.44 -12.28
CA GLU A 69 4.78 -16.35 -13.42
C GLU A 69 5.63 -17.61 -13.26
N SER A 70 6.69 -17.57 -12.43
CA SER A 70 7.55 -18.74 -12.25
C SER A 70 6.83 -19.88 -11.51
N ASP A 71 7.42 -21.08 -11.54
CA ASP A 71 6.93 -22.24 -10.77
C ASP A 71 7.43 -22.24 -9.30
N ALA A 72 8.05 -21.15 -8.84
CA ALA A 72 8.54 -21.05 -7.48
C ALA A 72 7.39 -21.11 -6.46
N PRO A 73 7.56 -21.79 -5.32
CA PRO A 73 6.50 -21.95 -4.31
C PRO A 73 6.09 -20.62 -3.68
N ASN A 74 6.97 -19.63 -3.71
CA ASN A 74 6.74 -18.26 -3.24
C ASN A 74 6.38 -17.27 -4.36
N ARG A 75 5.96 -17.77 -5.51
CA ARG A 75 5.37 -16.96 -6.57
C ARG A 75 4.25 -16.09 -6.03
N ALA A 76 4.26 -14.80 -6.36
CA ALA A 76 3.24 -13.86 -5.95
C ALA A 76 1.85 -14.23 -6.52
N GLU A 77 0.81 -13.90 -5.78
CA GLU A 77 -0.57 -14.07 -6.22
C GLU A 77 -1.29 -12.73 -6.21
N LEU A 78 -2.01 -12.43 -7.28
CA LEU A 78 -2.90 -11.28 -7.32
C LEU A 78 -4.28 -11.70 -6.85
N VAL A 79 -4.80 -11.04 -5.81
CA VAL A 79 -6.14 -11.28 -5.26
C VAL A 79 -6.97 -10.00 -5.31
N ASN A 80 -8.28 -10.14 -5.43
CA ASN A 80 -9.22 -9.01 -5.51
C ASN A 80 -10.33 -9.20 -4.49
N ASN A 81 -10.50 -8.26 -3.59
CA ASN A 81 -11.52 -8.36 -2.55
C ASN A 81 -12.96 -8.32 -3.08
N TYR A 82 -13.19 -7.87 -4.31
CA TYR A 82 -14.50 -7.98 -4.96
C TYR A 82 -14.94 -9.44 -5.09
N ASP A 83 -14.01 -10.37 -5.28
CA ASP A 83 -14.34 -11.79 -5.52
C ASP A 83 -15.01 -12.48 -4.32
N TRP A 84 -14.72 -12.04 -3.09
CA TRP A 84 -15.37 -12.55 -1.88
C TRP A 84 -16.38 -11.59 -1.27
N MET A 85 -16.26 -10.26 -1.49
CA MET A 85 -17.18 -9.28 -0.93
C MET A 85 -18.53 -9.25 -1.65
N LYS A 86 -18.58 -9.52 -2.95
CA LYS A 86 -19.80 -9.46 -3.76
C LYS A 86 -20.87 -10.49 -3.33
N GLU A 87 -20.47 -11.55 -2.67
CA GLU A 87 -21.37 -12.60 -2.19
C GLU A 87 -22.09 -12.23 -0.86
N PHE A 88 -21.57 -11.21 -0.14
CA PHE A 88 -22.21 -10.78 1.10
C PHE A 88 -23.45 -9.93 0.86
N THR A 89 -24.54 -10.30 1.51
CA THR A 89 -25.61 -9.35 1.77
C THR A 89 -25.22 -8.46 2.96
N PHE A 90 -25.85 -7.30 3.08
CA PHE A 90 -25.63 -6.42 4.24
C PHE A 90 -25.94 -7.13 5.57
N LEU A 91 -26.99 -7.96 5.62
CA LEU A 91 -27.36 -8.71 6.82
C LEU A 91 -26.30 -9.76 7.18
N ASP A 92 -25.79 -10.48 6.19
CA ASP A 92 -24.76 -11.48 6.43
C ASP A 92 -23.48 -10.83 6.94
N PHE A 93 -23.04 -9.73 6.33
CA PHE A 93 -21.87 -8.99 6.77
C PHE A 93 -22.02 -8.46 8.21
N ALA A 94 -23.18 -7.88 8.53
CA ALA A 94 -23.46 -7.40 9.89
C ALA A 94 -23.44 -8.52 10.92
N ARG A 95 -24.01 -9.69 10.57
CA ARG A 95 -24.09 -10.87 11.44
C ARG A 95 -22.75 -11.58 11.60
N GLU A 96 -21.98 -11.73 10.53
CA GLU A 96 -20.77 -12.57 10.52
C GLU A 96 -19.52 -11.79 10.85
N VAL A 97 -19.43 -10.53 10.45
CA VAL A 97 -18.27 -9.66 10.66
C VAL A 97 -18.55 -8.60 11.73
N GLY A 98 -19.63 -7.86 11.58
CA GLY A 98 -19.96 -6.71 12.42
C GLY A 98 -20.06 -7.05 13.92
N LYS A 99 -20.60 -8.21 14.28
CA LYS A 99 -20.75 -8.64 15.69
C LYS A 99 -19.43 -8.80 16.44
N HIS A 100 -18.31 -9.01 15.73
CA HIS A 100 -17.03 -9.26 16.37
C HIS A 100 -16.23 -7.98 16.72
N ILE A 101 -16.62 -6.83 16.15
CA ILE A 101 -15.94 -5.54 16.39
C ILE A 101 -16.94 -4.57 17.01
N THR A 102 -16.60 -4.02 18.16
CA THR A 102 -17.46 -3.06 18.86
C THR A 102 -17.35 -1.67 18.24
N VAL A 103 -18.44 -0.89 18.27
CA VAL A 103 -18.45 0.51 17.83
C VAL A 103 -17.40 1.32 18.59
N ASN A 104 -17.23 1.09 19.90
CA ASN A 104 -16.22 1.76 20.70
C ASN A 104 -14.79 1.51 20.19
N TYR A 105 -14.50 0.28 19.76
CA TYR A 105 -13.21 -0.04 19.12
C TYR A 105 -13.01 0.74 17.83
N MET A 106 -14.04 0.80 16.99
CA MET A 106 -14.00 1.54 15.71
C MET A 106 -13.83 3.04 15.93
N MET A 107 -14.55 3.61 16.89
CA MET A 107 -14.47 5.04 17.24
C MET A 107 -13.13 5.42 17.86
N ALA A 108 -12.42 4.49 18.49
CA ALA A 108 -11.11 4.72 19.07
C ALA A 108 -9.98 4.92 18.05
N LYS A 109 -10.21 4.57 16.78
CA LYS A 109 -9.21 4.76 15.70
C LYS A 109 -8.95 6.24 15.47
N GLU A 110 -7.68 6.59 15.27
CA GLU A 110 -7.26 7.99 15.13
C GLU A 110 -7.90 8.67 13.90
N SER A 111 -8.01 7.95 12.78
CA SER A 111 -8.67 8.44 11.57
C SER A 111 -10.15 8.79 11.81
N VAL A 112 -10.85 8.00 12.62
CA VAL A 112 -12.24 8.25 13.00
C VAL A 112 -12.34 9.42 13.97
N LYS A 113 -11.50 9.46 15.01
CA LYS A 113 -11.47 10.56 16.00
C LYS A 113 -11.26 11.92 15.35
N LYS A 114 -10.30 12.04 14.42
CA LYS A 114 -10.04 13.29 13.69
C LYS A 114 -11.27 13.80 12.94
N ARG A 115 -12.04 12.90 12.34
CA ARG A 115 -13.27 13.25 11.61
C ARG A 115 -14.41 13.65 12.56
N LEU A 116 -14.56 12.95 13.68
CA LEU A 116 -15.62 13.24 14.67
C LEU A 116 -15.35 14.52 15.48
N ASN A 117 -14.10 14.88 15.71
CA ASN A 117 -13.70 16.05 16.48
C ASN A 117 -13.75 17.38 15.69
N GLY A 118 -14.28 17.38 14.48
CA GLY A 118 -14.48 18.58 13.68
C GLY A 118 -13.24 19.09 12.95
N GLU A 119 -12.17 18.29 12.86
CA GLU A 119 -10.99 18.60 12.03
C GLU A 119 -11.28 18.53 10.53
N ALA A 120 -12.41 17.91 10.15
CA ALA A 120 -12.90 17.85 8.78
C ALA A 120 -14.20 18.68 8.65
N ARG A 121 -14.37 19.36 7.50
CA ARG A 121 -15.57 20.19 7.22
C ARG A 121 -16.84 19.35 7.13
N ASP A 122 -16.72 18.11 6.64
CA ASP A 122 -17.81 17.17 6.48
C ASP A 122 -17.70 16.08 7.55
N GLY A 123 -18.85 15.63 8.09
CA GLY A 123 -18.92 14.51 9.02
C GLY A 123 -18.37 13.21 8.41
N LEU A 124 -18.38 12.13 9.18
CA LEU A 124 -18.01 10.79 8.73
C LEU A 124 -19.27 10.07 8.25
N SER A 125 -19.30 9.65 6.97
CA SER A 125 -20.42 8.86 6.46
C SER A 125 -20.42 7.44 7.06
N PHE A 126 -21.56 6.75 7.04
CA PHE A 126 -21.66 5.35 7.45
C PHE A 126 -20.72 4.46 6.61
N THR A 127 -20.63 4.73 5.32
CA THR A 127 -19.77 4.02 4.37
C THR A 127 -18.30 4.15 4.75
N GLU A 128 -17.83 5.37 5.01
CA GLU A 128 -16.46 5.63 5.44
C GLU A 128 -16.17 5.01 6.82
N PHE A 129 -17.14 5.07 7.75
CA PHE A 129 -17.00 4.49 9.09
C PHE A 129 -16.83 2.97 9.03
N THR A 130 -17.60 2.29 8.17
CA THR A 130 -17.57 0.83 8.03
C THR A 130 -16.39 0.33 7.19
N TYR A 131 -15.68 1.19 6.45
CA TYR A 131 -14.54 0.81 5.61
C TYR A 131 -13.50 -0.02 6.35
N GLN A 132 -13.18 0.32 7.59
CA GLN A 132 -12.23 -0.42 8.41
C GLN A 132 -12.63 -1.89 8.65
N LEU A 133 -13.94 -2.19 8.66
CA LEU A 133 -14.43 -3.57 8.77
C LEU A 133 -14.24 -4.34 7.46
N LEU A 134 -14.44 -3.68 6.32
CA LEU A 134 -14.26 -4.30 5.00
C LEU A 134 -12.80 -4.71 4.80
N GLN A 135 -11.87 -3.80 5.04
CA GLN A 135 -10.43 -4.12 4.95
C GLN A 135 -9.99 -5.10 6.04
N GLY A 136 -10.59 -5.02 7.24
CA GLY A 136 -10.36 -6.00 8.31
C GLY A 136 -10.80 -7.40 7.90
N TYR A 137 -11.94 -7.52 7.23
CA TYR A 137 -12.43 -8.79 6.71
C TYR A 137 -11.56 -9.33 5.57
N ASP A 138 -11.01 -8.49 4.71
CA ASP A 138 -10.03 -8.93 3.70
C ASP A 138 -8.88 -9.71 4.35
N PHE A 139 -8.37 -9.20 5.47
CA PHE A 139 -7.29 -9.88 6.19
C PHE A 139 -7.75 -11.20 6.81
N LEU A 140 -8.93 -11.23 7.44
CA LEU A 140 -9.52 -12.47 7.98
C LEU A 140 -9.72 -13.51 6.86
N HIS A 141 -10.31 -13.12 5.74
CA HIS A 141 -10.53 -14.00 4.59
C HIS A 141 -9.22 -14.59 4.06
N LEU A 142 -8.19 -13.76 3.88
CA LEU A 142 -6.88 -14.22 3.41
C LEU A 142 -6.15 -15.07 4.47
N TYR A 143 -6.36 -14.80 5.74
CA TYR A 143 -5.86 -15.63 6.82
C TYR A 143 -6.47 -17.03 6.76
N GLU A 144 -7.78 -17.15 6.63
CA GLU A 144 -8.52 -18.42 6.61
C GLU A 144 -8.28 -19.21 5.31
N THR A 145 -8.28 -18.54 4.16
CA THR A 145 -8.25 -19.22 2.86
C THR A 145 -6.84 -19.39 2.27
N LYS A 146 -5.89 -18.54 2.66
CA LYS A 146 -4.52 -18.52 2.11
C LYS A 146 -3.43 -18.67 3.17
N GLY A 147 -3.79 -18.76 4.46
CA GLY A 147 -2.82 -18.79 5.56
C GLY A 147 -2.01 -17.50 5.70
N CYS A 148 -2.55 -16.37 5.26
CA CYS A 148 -1.88 -15.08 5.31
C CYS A 148 -1.80 -14.58 6.75
N LYS A 149 -0.59 -14.47 7.32
CA LYS A 149 -0.37 -14.06 8.72
C LYS A 149 0.10 -12.62 8.88
N LEU A 150 0.51 -11.95 7.80
CA LEU A 150 1.04 -10.60 7.85
C LEU A 150 0.35 -9.73 6.80
N GLN A 151 -0.27 -8.62 7.24
CA GLN A 151 -0.72 -7.57 6.34
C GLN A 151 0.19 -6.36 6.48
N MET A 152 0.54 -5.74 5.34
CA MET A 152 1.43 -4.59 5.32
C MET A 152 0.88 -3.45 4.47
N GLY A 153 1.27 -2.21 4.81
CA GLY A 153 0.84 -1.01 4.10
C GLY A 153 1.60 0.24 4.51
N GLY A 154 1.14 1.40 4.10
CA GLY A 154 1.61 2.68 4.62
C GLY A 154 1.14 2.92 6.05
N SER A 155 1.78 3.85 6.76
CA SER A 155 1.41 4.18 8.15
C SER A 155 -0.03 4.69 8.31
N ASP A 156 -0.60 5.26 7.26
CA ASP A 156 -2.01 5.66 7.19
C ASP A 156 -2.98 4.46 7.24
N GLN A 157 -2.52 3.25 6.90
CA GLN A 157 -3.30 2.01 6.91
C GLN A 157 -3.30 1.28 8.26
N TRP A 158 -2.53 1.74 9.24
CA TRP A 158 -2.39 1.06 10.54
C TRP A 158 -3.74 0.71 11.19
N GLY A 159 -4.67 1.67 11.19
CA GLY A 159 -6.01 1.49 11.76
C GLY A 159 -6.81 0.38 11.10
N ASN A 160 -6.78 0.32 9.77
CA ASN A 160 -7.49 -0.69 9.00
C ASN A 160 -6.85 -2.08 9.16
N ILE A 161 -5.51 -2.16 9.08
CA ILE A 161 -4.77 -3.42 9.23
C ILE A 161 -4.96 -4.02 10.62
N THR A 162 -4.87 -3.20 11.69
CA THR A 162 -5.08 -3.67 13.07
C THR A 162 -6.53 -4.06 13.36
N THR A 163 -7.50 -3.56 12.60
CA THR A 163 -8.87 -4.07 12.66
C THR A 163 -8.92 -5.52 12.17
N GLY A 164 -8.16 -5.86 11.14
CA GLY A 164 -8.03 -7.23 10.65
C GLY A 164 -7.37 -8.18 11.67
N THR A 165 -6.28 -7.77 12.32
CA THR A 165 -5.65 -8.61 13.37
C THR A 165 -6.59 -8.84 14.54
N GLU A 166 -7.35 -7.82 14.95
CA GLU A 166 -8.33 -7.94 16.02
C GLU A 166 -9.51 -8.84 15.61
N LEU A 167 -9.97 -8.74 14.37
CA LEU A 167 -11.04 -9.58 13.83
C LEU A 167 -10.60 -11.06 13.82
N ILE A 168 -9.40 -11.37 13.34
CA ILE A 168 -8.83 -12.73 13.37
C ILE A 168 -8.77 -13.24 14.79
N ARG A 169 -8.27 -12.46 15.74
CA ARG A 169 -8.18 -12.84 17.15
C ARG A 169 -9.55 -13.15 17.75
N ARG A 170 -10.57 -12.34 17.44
CA ARG A 170 -11.92 -12.51 18.04
C ARG A 170 -12.74 -13.62 17.37
N THR A 171 -12.50 -13.90 16.10
CA THR A 171 -13.26 -14.90 15.35
C THR A 171 -12.71 -16.31 15.56
N ASN A 172 -11.39 -16.49 15.42
CA ASN A 172 -10.77 -17.83 15.44
C ASN A 172 -9.76 -18.01 16.57
N GLY A 173 -9.52 -16.99 17.43
CA GLY A 173 -8.44 -17.04 18.40
C GLY A 173 -7.04 -17.07 17.76
N GLY A 174 -6.95 -16.75 16.47
CA GLY A 174 -5.73 -16.80 15.68
C GLY A 174 -4.79 -15.62 15.96
N GLU A 175 -3.54 -15.76 15.52
CA GLU A 175 -2.49 -14.76 15.63
C GLU A 175 -2.10 -14.26 14.23
N ALA A 176 -2.20 -12.95 14.03
CA ALA A 176 -1.82 -12.27 12.81
C ALA A 176 -1.13 -10.93 13.11
N TYR A 177 -0.31 -10.47 12.19
CA TYR A 177 0.62 -9.36 12.41
C TYR A 177 0.35 -8.22 11.44
N ALA A 178 0.62 -6.99 11.90
CA ALA A 178 0.54 -5.77 11.11
C ALA A 178 1.95 -5.18 10.95
N LEU A 179 2.30 -4.78 9.73
CA LEU A 179 3.52 -4.05 9.43
C LEU A 179 3.18 -2.80 8.63
N THR A 180 3.63 -1.64 9.07
CA THR A 180 3.50 -0.41 8.29
C THR A 180 4.83 0.27 8.07
N CYS A 181 4.99 0.89 6.89
CA CYS A 181 6.12 1.75 6.60
C CYS A 181 5.69 3.23 6.70
N PRO A 182 6.59 4.11 7.18
CA PRO A 182 6.35 5.55 7.14
C PRO A 182 6.07 6.02 5.72
N LEU A 183 5.21 7.03 5.58
CA LEU A 183 5.04 7.70 4.29
C LEU A 183 6.35 8.42 3.94
N ILE A 184 6.81 8.21 2.71
CA ILE A 184 8.07 8.82 2.26
C ILE A 184 7.84 10.30 1.99
N THR A 185 8.70 11.11 2.57
CA THR A 185 8.79 12.55 2.32
C THR A 185 10.16 12.90 1.75
N LYS A 186 10.27 14.04 1.11
CA LYS A 186 11.56 14.63 0.75
C LYS A 186 12.26 15.18 2.01
N ALA A 187 13.57 15.43 1.94
CA ALA A 187 14.34 16.01 3.03
C ALA A 187 13.82 17.42 3.44
N ASP A 188 13.24 18.15 2.49
CA ASP A 188 12.60 19.45 2.71
C ASP A 188 11.18 19.37 3.31
N GLY A 189 10.69 18.17 3.63
CA GLY A 189 9.33 17.92 4.12
C GLY A 189 8.27 17.82 3.03
N GLY A 190 8.62 18.02 1.77
CA GLY A 190 7.72 17.92 0.63
C GLY A 190 7.24 16.48 0.38
N LYS A 191 6.12 16.34 -0.34
CA LYS A 191 5.58 15.03 -0.69
C LYS A 191 6.43 14.34 -1.75
N PHE A 192 6.89 13.12 -1.45
CA PHE A 192 7.62 12.28 -2.40
C PHE A 192 6.78 11.93 -3.63
N GLY A 193 7.40 11.98 -4.81
CA GLY A 193 6.74 11.62 -6.07
C GLY A 193 5.76 12.64 -6.61
N LYS A 194 5.61 13.81 -5.97
CA LYS A 194 4.89 14.95 -6.51
C LYS A 194 5.88 16.00 -7.02
N THR A 195 5.60 16.50 -8.21
CA THR A 195 6.30 17.63 -8.85
C THR A 195 5.27 18.74 -9.11
N GLU A 196 5.72 19.91 -9.54
CA GLU A 196 4.83 20.99 -10.00
C GLU A 196 3.91 20.53 -11.15
N SER A 197 4.37 19.59 -11.97
CA SER A 197 3.61 18.99 -13.08
C SER A 197 2.77 17.76 -12.68
N GLY A 198 2.67 17.42 -11.40
CA GLY A 198 1.86 16.31 -10.87
C GLY A 198 2.66 15.09 -10.39
N ASN A 199 2.05 13.91 -10.42
CA ASN A 199 2.68 12.68 -9.94
C ASN A 199 3.67 12.10 -10.98
N ILE A 200 4.71 11.44 -10.47
CA ILE A 200 5.61 10.61 -11.28
C ILE A 200 5.01 9.20 -11.36
N TRP A 201 4.51 8.86 -12.54
CA TRP A 201 3.80 7.60 -12.78
C TRP A 201 4.77 6.49 -13.20
N LEU A 202 4.42 5.24 -12.85
CA LEU A 202 5.15 4.04 -13.29
C LEU A 202 4.78 3.59 -14.70
N ASP A 203 3.72 4.17 -15.26
CA ASP A 203 3.27 3.91 -16.62
C ASP A 203 3.90 4.94 -17.59
N PRO A 204 4.66 4.50 -18.61
CA PRO A 204 5.35 5.40 -19.54
C PRO A 204 4.41 6.26 -20.37
N ARG A 205 3.12 5.93 -20.45
CA ARG A 205 2.11 6.76 -21.13
C ARG A 205 1.81 8.05 -20.37
N TYR A 206 1.99 8.06 -19.03
CA TYR A 206 1.74 9.22 -18.16
C TYR A 206 3.01 9.95 -17.76
N THR A 207 4.12 9.21 -17.55
CA THR A 207 5.44 9.78 -17.30
C THR A 207 6.44 9.11 -18.23
N SER A 208 6.97 9.84 -19.19
CA SER A 208 7.94 9.27 -20.14
C SER A 208 9.17 8.73 -19.43
N PRO A 209 9.88 7.73 -19.99
CA PRO A 209 11.13 7.22 -19.41
C PRO A 209 12.16 8.31 -19.13
N TYR A 210 12.24 9.31 -20.02
CA TYR A 210 13.13 10.47 -19.81
C TYR A 210 12.73 11.29 -18.58
N LYS A 211 11.46 11.61 -18.40
CA LYS A 211 10.96 12.34 -17.22
C LYS A 211 11.14 11.53 -15.94
N PHE A 212 10.95 10.23 -16.00
CA PHE A 212 11.18 9.32 -14.88
C PHE A 212 12.66 9.30 -14.49
N TYR A 213 13.56 9.18 -15.48
CA TYR A 213 15.01 9.28 -15.28
C TYR A 213 15.40 10.64 -14.66
N GLN A 214 14.91 11.75 -15.22
CA GLN A 214 15.21 13.08 -14.71
C GLN A 214 14.72 13.30 -13.29
N PHE A 215 13.60 12.72 -12.90
CA PHE A 215 13.13 12.79 -11.51
C PHE A 215 14.17 12.22 -10.54
N TRP A 216 14.67 11.03 -10.81
CA TRP A 216 15.70 10.39 -9.97
C TRP A 216 17.01 11.15 -10.00
N LEU A 217 17.45 11.55 -11.18
CA LEU A 217 18.72 12.26 -11.34
C LEU A 217 18.74 13.60 -10.59
N ASN A 218 17.58 14.24 -10.42
CA ASN A 218 17.46 15.54 -9.73
C ASN A 218 17.09 15.42 -8.24
N VAL A 219 17.06 14.21 -7.69
CA VAL A 219 16.91 14.01 -6.24
C VAL A 219 18.11 14.63 -5.51
N SER A 220 17.85 15.27 -4.34
CA SER A 220 18.92 15.79 -3.49
C SER A 220 19.86 14.68 -3.00
N ASP A 221 21.10 15.01 -2.67
CA ASP A 221 22.05 14.00 -2.17
C ASP A 221 21.57 13.37 -0.86
N ALA A 222 21.00 14.16 0.05
CA ALA A 222 20.43 13.69 1.30
C ALA A 222 19.25 12.71 1.07
N ASP A 223 18.42 12.98 0.08
CA ASP A 223 17.33 12.07 -0.29
C ASP A 223 17.85 10.83 -1.02
N ALA A 224 18.82 10.97 -1.89
CA ALA A 224 19.40 9.86 -2.64
C ALA A 224 20.01 8.80 -1.71
N GLU A 225 20.68 9.21 -0.63
CA GLU A 225 21.20 8.29 0.39
C GLU A 225 20.11 7.52 1.12
N ARG A 226 18.94 8.13 1.33
CA ARG A 226 17.78 7.45 1.90
C ARG A 226 17.10 6.54 0.89
N TYR A 227 16.93 7.00 -0.34
CA TYR A 227 16.16 6.30 -1.36
C TYR A 227 16.88 5.09 -1.92
N ILE A 228 18.22 5.09 -1.99
CA ILE A 228 18.96 3.89 -2.41
C ILE A 228 18.70 2.69 -1.49
N LYS A 229 18.48 2.94 -0.18
CA LYS A 229 18.14 1.92 0.81
C LYS A 229 16.71 1.37 0.66
N ILE A 230 15.81 2.15 0.05
CA ILE A 230 14.39 1.83 -0.06
C ILE A 230 14.05 1.22 -1.43
N PHE A 231 14.60 1.81 -2.52
CA PHE A 231 14.16 1.53 -3.88
C PHE A 231 15.09 0.60 -4.65
N THR A 232 16.16 0.11 -4.04
CA THR A 232 17.04 -0.87 -4.66
C THR A 232 16.96 -2.22 -3.97
N SER A 233 17.55 -3.23 -4.62
CA SER A 233 17.72 -4.57 -4.07
C SER A 233 19.18 -4.86 -3.70
N LEU A 234 19.98 -3.81 -3.57
CA LEU A 234 21.40 -3.90 -3.20
C LEU A 234 21.52 -4.34 -1.74
N ASP A 235 22.62 -5.01 -1.42
CA ASP A 235 22.93 -5.35 -0.04
C ASP A 235 23.59 -4.16 0.69
N LYS A 236 23.78 -4.34 2.01
CA LYS A 236 24.34 -3.26 2.84
C LYS A 236 25.74 -2.85 2.41
N ALA A 237 26.60 -3.80 2.03
CA ALA A 237 27.98 -3.52 1.66
C ALA A 237 28.05 -2.74 0.34
N GLU A 238 27.22 -3.12 -0.64
CA GLU A 238 27.07 -2.39 -1.91
C GLU A 238 26.57 -0.96 -1.67
N ILE A 239 25.55 -0.78 -0.81
CA ILE A 239 25.02 0.55 -0.47
C ILE A 239 26.07 1.41 0.23
N ASP A 240 26.76 0.88 1.22
CA ASP A 240 27.79 1.60 1.97
C ASP A 240 28.94 2.03 1.02
N GLY A 241 29.35 1.16 0.10
CA GLY A 241 30.37 1.47 -0.92
C GLY A 241 29.94 2.60 -1.87
N LEU A 242 28.68 2.55 -2.35
CA LEU A 242 28.13 3.60 -3.22
C LEU A 242 27.96 4.94 -2.51
N ILE A 243 27.62 4.94 -1.22
CA ILE A 243 27.55 6.16 -0.41
C ILE A 243 28.95 6.77 -0.24
N ALA A 244 29.97 5.95 0.03
CA ALA A 244 31.34 6.42 0.12
C ALA A 244 31.82 7.04 -1.20
N GLU A 245 31.63 6.35 -2.33
CA GLU A 245 31.95 6.86 -3.67
C GLU A 245 31.23 8.18 -3.97
N HIS A 246 29.93 8.26 -3.64
CA HIS A 246 29.17 9.48 -3.86
C HIS A 246 29.70 10.66 -3.05
N ASN A 247 30.11 10.44 -1.80
CA ASN A 247 30.62 11.49 -0.92
C ASN A 247 31.96 12.05 -1.40
N GLU A 248 32.78 11.25 -2.11
CA GLU A 248 34.03 11.73 -2.73
C GLU A 248 33.77 12.62 -3.93
N ALA A 249 32.70 12.34 -4.72
CA ALA A 249 32.40 13.08 -5.95
C ALA A 249 30.88 13.25 -6.17
N PRO A 250 30.17 14.06 -5.34
CA PRO A 250 28.70 14.17 -5.41
C PRO A 250 28.17 14.64 -6.77
N HIS A 251 28.97 15.42 -7.51
CA HIS A 251 28.61 15.93 -8.84
C HIS A 251 28.43 14.82 -9.88
N LEU A 252 28.98 13.62 -9.67
CA LEU A 252 28.81 12.46 -10.54
C LEU A 252 27.41 11.80 -10.37
N ARG A 253 26.69 12.14 -9.32
CA ARG A 253 25.33 11.65 -9.05
C ARG A 253 25.21 10.11 -9.03
N VAL A 254 26.17 9.44 -8.41
CA VAL A 254 26.24 7.97 -8.39
C VAL A 254 25.00 7.36 -7.75
N LEU A 255 24.57 7.85 -6.57
CA LEU A 255 23.40 7.34 -5.87
C LEU A 255 22.11 7.53 -6.68
N GLN A 256 21.92 8.74 -7.25
CA GLN A 256 20.74 9.06 -8.04
C GLN A 256 20.62 8.15 -9.27
N LYS A 257 21.73 7.89 -9.95
CA LYS A 257 21.78 6.98 -11.11
C LYS A 257 21.50 5.54 -10.72
N ARG A 258 21.85 5.14 -9.51
CA ARG A 258 21.67 3.76 -9.04
C ARG A 258 20.26 3.48 -8.49
N CYS A 259 19.51 4.51 -8.11
CA CYS A 259 18.08 4.39 -7.73
C CYS A 259 17.16 4.10 -8.93
N LEU A 260 17.67 4.19 -10.15
CA LEU A 260 16.96 3.84 -11.38
C LEU A 260 16.94 2.35 -11.62
#